data_0339d0a1290853c49fe1088ca67cc54e
#
_entry.id   0339d0a1290853c49fe1088ca67cc54e
#
_cell.length_a   1.000
_cell.length_b   1.000
_cell.length_c   1.000
_cell.angle_alpha   90.00
_cell.angle_beta   90.00
_cell.angle_gamma   90.00
#
_symmetry.space_group_name_H-M   'P 1'
#
loop_
_entity.id
_entity.type
_entity.pdbx_description
1 polymer ?
#
loop_
_entity_poly.entity_id
_entity_poly.type
_entity_poly.pdbx_seq_one_letter_code
_entity_poly.pdbx_strand_id
1 'polypeptide(L)'
;DENFRRIYYNALPDTLVWRNKLGYSEDMVNNYLRHPAFSDYPVVGVSWIQAHEFSEWRSDRYQELILERAGYITKGSKIDSVSSTSTFSTDTYVLIPNSTYGGNTNVLRGKASKGPDSLPPASASRETGLISPKFRLPTESEWEYAALGLNELRDFNLYRGRKKYPWQGQYTRTGQRKNLGDQLANFKNSDGDYGGIAGWSDDGADITNQVR
;
A
#
# COMPACT_ATOMS: atom_id res chain seq x y z
N ASP A 1 -4.07 2.66 -28.77
CA ASP A 1 -5.17 3.49 -28.30
C ASP A 1 -4.60 4.61 -27.42
N GLU A 2 -4.86 5.87 -27.82
CA GLU A 2 -4.28 7.07 -27.19
C GLU A 2 -4.82 7.27 -25.76
N ASN A 3 -6.06 6.90 -25.53
CA ASN A 3 -6.68 6.95 -24.20
C ASN A 3 -6.01 5.95 -23.24
N PHE A 4 -5.68 4.76 -23.69
CA PHE A 4 -4.98 3.77 -22.87
C PHE A 4 -3.59 4.25 -22.49
N ARG A 5 -2.84 4.83 -23.42
CA ARG A 5 -1.53 5.41 -23.14
C ARG A 5 -1.61 6.52 -22.08
N ARG A 6 -2.59 7.42 -22.21
CA ARG A 6 -2.81 8.50 -21.27
C ARG A 6 -3.12 8.00 -19.86
N ILE A 7 -4.01 7.01 -19.72
CA ILE A 7 -4.35 6.39 -18.44
C ILE A 7 -3.12 5.72 -17.85
N TYR A 8 -2.37 4.97 -18.67
CA TYR A 8 -1.14 4.31 -18.24
C TYR A 8 -0.10 5.29 -17.70
N TYR A 9 0.18 6.38 -18.43
CA TYR A 9 1.12 7.40 -17.96
C TYR A 9 0.64 8.10 -16.70
N ASN A 10 -0.63 8.37 -16.55
CA ASN A 10 -1.19 8.98 -15.35
C ASN A 10 -1.14 8.06 -14.12
N ALA A 11 -1.09 6.75 -14.31
CA ALA A 11 -0.96 5.78 -13.23
C ALA A 11 0.48 5.61 -12.73
N LEU A 12 1.48 5.97 -13.56
CA LEU A 12 2.89 5.82 -13.19
C LEU A 12 3.33 6.91 -12.21
N PRO A 13 4.18 6.58 -11.23
CA PRO A 13 4.83 7.58 -10.38
C PRO A 13 5.72 8.52 -11.21
N ASP A 14 5.79 9.77 -10.80
CA ASP A 14 6.70 10.75 -11.39
C ASP A 14 8.15 10.46 -10.95
N THR A 15 8.96 9.97 -11.86
CA THR A 15 10.39 9.69 -11.60
C THR A 15 11.25 10.96 -11.51
N LEU A 16 10.75 12.09 -12.03
CA LEU A 16 11.50 13.35 -12.05
C LEU A 16 11.56 14.05 -10.70
N VAL A 17 10.82 13.56 -9.70
CA VAL A 17 10.90 14.07 -8.31
C VAL A 17 12.29 13.99 -7.73
N TRP A 18 13.16 13.13 -8.26
CA TRP A 18 14.55 13.00 -7.85
C TRP A 18 15.48 14.05 -8.46
N ARG A 19 15.04 14.77 -9.50
CA ARG A 19 15.88 15.80 -10.13
C ARG A 19 16.01 17.02 -9.24
N ASN A 20 17.24 17.30 -8.85
CA ASN A 20 17.60 18.52 -8.16
C ASN A 20 18.34 19.46 -9.13
N LYS A 21 18.08 20.77 -9.06
CA LYS A 21 18.73 21.78 -9.90
C LYS A 21 20.24 21.90 -9.65
N LEU A 22 20.70 21.52 -8.47
CA LEU A 22 22.09 21.70 -8.01
C LEU A 22 22.83 20.37 -7.79
N GLY A 23 22.18 19.23 -8.00
CA GLY A 23 22.78 17.92 -7.76
C GLY A 23 22.55 16.95 -8.91
N TYR A 24 23.50 16.04 -9.13
CA TYR A 24 23.35 14.93 -10.05
C TYR A 24 22.58 13.80 -9.34
N SER A 25 21.40 13.47 -9.82
CA SER A 25 20.54 12.40 -9.27
C SER A 25 19.89 11.53 -10.35
N GLU A 26 20.48 11.50 -11.54
CA GLU A 26 19.94 10.71 -12.66
C GLU A 26 19.91 9.21 -12.38
N ASP A 27 20.81 8.72 -11.53
CA ASP A 27 20.80 7.33 -11.09
C ASP A 27 19.50 6.97 -10.32
N MET A 28 19.03 7.88 -9.46
CA MET A 28 17.76 7.71 -8.75
C MET A 28 16.57 7.83 -9.69
N VAL A 29 16.58 8.79 -10.61
CA VAL A 29 15.53 8.93 -11.65
C VAL A 29 15.37 7.66 -12.46
N ASN A 30 16.47 7.01 -12.83
CA ASN A 30 16.46 5.84 -13.70
C ASN A 30 16.23 4.53 -12.95
N ASN A 31 16.73 4.40 -11.74
CA ASN A 31 16.82 3.11 -11.05
C ASN A 31 15.85 2.96 -9.88
N TYR A 32 15.46 4.02 -9.19
CA TYR A 32 14.71 3.90 -7.93
C TYR A 32 13.44 3.04 -8.02
N LEU A 33 12.65 3.21 -9.05
CA LEU A 33 11.41 2.44 -9.25
C LEU A 33 11.60 1.14 -10.08
N ARG A 34 12.82 0.84 -10.52
CA ARG A 34 13.08 -0.28 -11.44
C ARG A 34 14.10 -1.28 -10.91
N HIS A 35 15.06 -0.82 -10.12
CA HIS A 35 16.15 -1.68 -9.66
C HIS A 35 15.72 -2.47 -8.41
N PRO A 36 16.00 -3.79 -8.35
CA PRO A 36 15.61 -4.66 -7.22
C PRO A 36 16.09 -4.20 -5.85
N ALA A 37 17.21 -3.47 -5.79
CA ALA A 37 17.75 -2.94 -4.54
C ALA A 37 16.77 -2.01 -3.80
N PHE A 38 15.82 -1.40 -4.51
CA PHE A 38 14.82 -0.50 -3.94
C PHE A 38 13.45 -1.17 -3.73
N SER A 39 13.34 -2.50 -3.85
CA SER A 39 12.06 -3.20 -3.75
C SER A 39 11.36 -3.00 -2.40
N ASP A 40 12.14 -2.84 -1.32
CA ASP A 40 11.64 -2.65 0.03
C ASP A 40 11.61 -1.17 0.45
N TYR A 41 11.84 -0.26 -0.48
CA TYR A 41 11.82 1.18 -0.23
C TYR A 41 10.45 1.77 -0.53
N PRO A 42 10.08 2.89 0.11
CA PRO A 42 8.79 3.53 -0.12
C PRO A 42 8.67 4.04 -1.55
N VAL A 43 7.50 3.93 -2.13
CA VAL A 43 7.22 4.58 -3.42
C VAL A 43 7.24 6.10 -3.24
N VAL A 44 7.86 6.79 -4.18
CA VAL A 44 7.90 8.26 -4.24
C VAL A 44 7.36 8.74 -5.60
N GLY A 45 6.98 10.02 -5.68
CA GLY A 45 6.45 10.59 -6.92
C GLY A 45 5.00 10.18 -7.20
N VAL A 46 4.24 9.82 -6.18
CA VAL A 46 2.80 9.51 -6.30
C VAL A 46 1.96 10.64 -5.72
N SER A 47 0.89 10.99 -6.44
CA SER A 47 -0.12 11.92 -5.95
C SER A 47 -1.10 11.22 -4.99
N TRP A 48 -1.85 12.02 -4.22
CA TRP A 48 -2.91 11.50 -3.36
C TRP A 48 -3.96 10.71 -4.15
N ILE A 49 -4.33 11.18 -5.34
CA ILE A 49 -5.30 10.50 -6.22
C ILE A 49 -4.77 9.13 -6.61
N GLN A 50 -3.52 9.02 -7.06
CA GLN A 50 -2.89 7.73 -7.41
C GLN A 50 -2.86 6.77 -6.22
N ALA A 51 -2.54 7.26 -5.02
CA ALA A 51 -2.52 6.45 -3.81
C ALA A 51 -3.93 5.96 -3.42
N HIS A 52 -4.94 6.81 -3.60
CA HIS A 52 -6.34 6.45 -3.35
C HIS A 52 -6.84 5.39 -4.34
N GLU A 53 -6.65 5.60 -5.64
CA GLU A 53 -7.02 4.65 -6.69
C GLU A 53 -6.30 3.30 -6.54
N PHE A 54 -5.02 3.34 -6.14
CA PHE A 54 -4.28 2.11 -5.83
C PHE A 54 -4.90 1.34 -4.65
N SER A 55 -5.39 2.06 -3.63
CA SER A 55 -6.03 1.44 -2.47
C SER A 55 -7.35 0.75 -2.88
N GLU A 56 -8.13 1.36 -3.76
CA GLU A 56 -9.35 0.76 -4.32
C GLU A 56 -9.02 -0.47 -5.17
N TRP A 57 -8.06 -0.35 -6.10
CA TRP A 57 -7.60 -1.47 -6.91
C TRP A 57 -7.10 -2.63 -6.05
N ARG A 58 -6.32 -2.34 -5.01
CA ARG A 58 -5.82 -3.36 -4.07
C ARG A 58 -6.96 -4.05 -3.33
N SER A 59 -8.00 -3.30 -2.95
CA SER A 59 -9.20 -3.84 -2.31
C SER A 59 -9.88 -4.88 -3.20
N ASP A 60 -10.05 -4.55 -4.47
CA ASP A 60 -10.66 -5.44 -5.45
C ASP A 60 -9.82 -6.69 -5.70
N ARG A 61 -8.49 -6.54 -5.86
CA ARG A 61 -7.60 -7.71 -6.03
C ARG A 61 -7.56 -8.60 -4.80
N TYR A 62 -7.58 -8.01 -3.61
CA TYR A 62 -7.62 -8.78 -2.36
C TYR A 62 -8.93 -9.53 -2.17
N GLN A 63 -10.05 -8.87 -2.46
CA GLN A 63 -11.37 -9.48 -2.40
C GLN A 63 -11.53 -10.62 -3.42
N GLU A 64 -11.06 -10.43 -4.64
CA GLU A 64 -11.04 -11.45 -5.68
C GLU A 64 -10.27 -12.69 -5.20
N LEU A 65 -9.09 -12.50 -4.60
CA LEU A 65 -8.29 -13.59 -4.06
C LEU A 65 -9.00 -14.36 -2.93
N ILE A 66 -9.72 -13.66 -2.04
CA ILE A 66 -10.51 -14.30 -0.98
C ILE A 66 -11.61 -15.15 -1.58
N LEU A 67 -12.36 -14.61 -2.54
CA LEU A 67 -13.46 -15.32 -3.21
C LEU A 67 -12.95 -16.52 -4.03
N GLU A 68 -11.78 -16.39 -4.67
CA GLU A 68 -11.13 -17.49 -5.36
C GLU A 68 -10.74 -18.61 -4.40
N ARG A 69 -10.12 -18.28 -3.27
CA ARG A 69 -9.73 -19.26 -2.23
C ARG A 69 -10.94 -19.93 -1.58
N ALA A 70 -12.03 -19.19 -1.41
CA ALA A 70 -13.29 -19.71 -0.87
C ALA A 70 -14.10 -20.51 -1.90
N GLY A 71 -13.72 -20.51 -3.18
CA GLY A 71 -14.34 -21.25 -4.25
C GLY A 71 -15.58 -20.61 -4.88
N TYR A 72 -15.78 -19.31 -4.65
CA TYR A 72 -16.86 -18.54 -5.28
C TYR A 72 -16.49 -18.05 -6.68
N ILE A 73 -15.21 -17.93 -6.96
CA ILE A 73 -14.66 -17.56 -8.27
C ILE A 73 -13.71 -18.67 -8.72
N THR A 74 -13.73 -18.97 -10.01
CA THR A 74 -12.85 -20.00 -10.59
C THR A 74 -11.43 -19.45 -10.72
N LYS A 75 -10.47 -20.18 -10.17
CA LYS A 75 -9.06 -19.87 -10.25
C LYS A 75 -8.57 -19.87 -11.70
N GLY A 76 -7.82 -18.81 -12.04
CA GLY A 76 -7.17 -18.74 -13.34
C GLY A 76 -8.14 -18.54 -14.50
N SER A 77 -9.21 -17.75 -14.29
CA SER A 77 -9.97 -17.23 -15.42
C SER A 77 -8.99 -16.46 -16.31
N LYS A 78 -8.59 -17.09 -17.39
CA LYS A 78 -7.85 -16.45 -18.48
C LYS A 78 -8.76 -15.40 -19.09
N ILE A 79 -8.70 -14.21 -18.53
CA ILE A 79 -9.34 -13.04 -19.12
C ILE A 79 -8.42 -12.66 -20.28
N ASP A 80 -8.69 -13.21 -21.45
CA ASP A 80 -7.88 -13.01 -22.66
C ASP A 80 -7.99 -11.59 -23.22
N SER A 81 -8.87 -10.77 -22.67
CA SER A 81 -9.00 -9.36 -23.04
C SER A 81 -9.09 -8.48 -21.80
N VAL A 82 -8.08 -7.65 -21.61
CA VAL A 82 -8.08 -6.60 -20.60
C VAL A 82 -8.93 -5.44 -21.10
N SER A 83 -10.21 -5.45 -20.74
CA SER A 83 -11.06 -4.26 -20.88
C SER A 83 -11.45 -3.76 -19.48
N SER A 84 -11.76 -2.48 -19.36
CA SER A 84 -12.22 -1.89 -18.10
C SER A 84 -13.48 -2.57 -17.54
N THR A 85 -14.26 -3.20 -18.41
CA THR A 85 -15.49 -3.94 -18.07
C THR A 85 -15.24 -5.39 -17.67
N SER A 86 -14.07 -5.94 -17.98
CA SER A 86 -13.71 -7.35 -17.68
C SER A 86 -12.93 -7.51 -16.38
N THR A 87 -12.62 -6.43 -15.68
CA THR A 87 -11.93 -6.48 -14.39
C THR A 87 -12.92 -6.71 -13.24
N PHE A 88 -12.47 -7.42 -12.22
CA PHE A 88 -13.25 -7.61 -11.00
C PHE A 88 -13.41 -6.29 -10.24
N SER A 89 -14.63 -6.00 -9.83
CA SER A 89 -14.96 -4.96 -8.85
C SER A 89 -15.80 -5.55 -7.74
N THR A 90 -15.41 -5.28 -6.51
CA THR A 90 -16.11 -5.73 -5.31
C THR A 90 -17.54 -5.20 -5.24
N ASP A 91 -17.73 -3.94 -5.58
CA ASP A 91 -19.05 -3.30 -5.56
C ASP A 91 -19.98 -3.93 -6.58
N THR A 92 -19.49 -4.16 -7.79
CA THR A 92 -20.27 -4.86 -8.82
C THR A 92 -20.61 -6.28 -8.39
N TYR A 93 -19.66 -7.00 -7.80
CA TYR A 93 -19.88 -8.36 -7.33
C TYR A 93 -20.94 -8.43 -6.22
N VAL A 94 -20.93 -7.50 -5.28
CA VAL A 94 -21.89 -7.46 -4.16
C VAL A 94 -23.29 -7.05 -4.62
N LEU A 95 -23.38 -6.09 -5.53
CA LEU A 95 -24.66 -5.55 -6.00
C LEU A 95 -25.30 -6.40 -7.11
N ILE A 96 -24.51 -6.77 -8.11
CA ILE A 96 -24.96 -7.49 -9.30
C ILE A 96 -23.92 -8.56 -9.69
N PRO A 97 -23.84 -9.69 -8.96
CA PRO A 97 -22.79 -10.70 -9.18
C PRO A 97 -22.63 -11.14 -10.64
N ASN A 98 -23.76 -11.27 -11.35
CA ASN A 98 -23.78 -11.72 -12.75
C ASN A 98 -23.18 -10.70 -13.75
N SER A 99 -23.02 -9.45 -13.35
CA SER A 99 -22.37 -8.40 -14.16
C SER A 99 -20.86 -8.30 -13.92
N THR A 100 -20.34 -9.03 -12.96
CA THR A 100 -18.89 -9.10 -12.68
C THR A 100 -18.16 -9.69 -13.89
N TYR A 101 -16.95 -9.22 -14.14
CA TYR A 101 -16.16 -9.61 -15.33
C TYR A 101 -16.86 -9.34 -16.68
N GLY A 102 -17.64 -8.25 -16.77
CA GLY A 102 -18.36 -7.92 -17.99
C GLY A 102 -19.51 -8.89 -18.33
N GLY A 103 -20.06 -9.57 -17.31
CA GLY A 103 -21.14 -10.54 -17.47
C GLY A 103 -20.67 -11.95 -17.81
N ASN A 104 -19.39 -12.25 -17.66
CA ASN A 104 -18.87 -13.61 -17.88
C ASN A 104 -19.18 -14.51 -16.66
N THR A 105 -20.37 -15.08 -16.64
CA THR A 105 -20.83 -15.95 -15.55
C THR A 105 -20.06 -17.26 -15.40
N ASN A 106 -19.25 -17.66 -16.39
CA ASN A 106 -18.41 -18.86 -16.31
C ASN A 106 -17.32 -18.73 -15.25
N VAL A 107 -16.92 -17.53 -14.90
CA VAL A 107 -15.93 -17.24 -13.85
C VAL A 107 -16.52 -17.36 -12.45
N LEU A 108 -17.84 -17.14 -12.31
CA LEU A 108 -18.57 -17.16 -11.06
C LEU A 108 -18.97 -18.59 -10.60
N ARG A 109 -18.49 -19.61 -11.26
CA ARG A 109 -18.75 -20.99 -10.85
C ARG A 109 -17.90 -21.33 -9.62
N GLY A 110 -18.46 -21.10 -8.44
CA GLY A 110 -18.08 -21.83 -7.24
C GLY A 110 -18.12 -23.34 -7.51
N LYS A 111 -17.50 -24.15 -6.64
CA LYS A 111 -17.53 -25.61 -6.74
C LYS A 111 -18.96 -26.06 -7.05
N ALA A 112 -19.21 -26.39 -8.31
CA ALA A 112 -20.51 -26.87 -8.72
C ALA A 112 -20.86 -28.08 -7.87
N SER A 113 -21.93 -28.00 -7.12
CA SER A 113 -22.57 -29.16 -6.56
C SER A 113 -22.90 -30.10 -7.70
N LYS A 114 -22.26 -31.26 -7.74
CA LYS A 114 -22.51 -32.28 -8.76
C LYS A 114 -23.89 -32.90 -8.49
N GLY A 115 -24.94 -32.28 -9.02
CA GLY A 115 -26.31 -32.81 -8.94
C GLY A 115 -27.18 -32.16 -10.00
N PRO A 116 -28.24 -32.87 -10.47
CA PRO A 116 -29.20 -32.38 -11.45
C PRO A 116 -29.97 -31.13 -11.01
N ASP A 117 -29.99 -30.83 -9.71
CA ASP A 117 -30.64 -29.65 -9.10
C ASP A 117 -29.60 -28.61 -8.64
N SER A 118 -28.55 -28.41 -9.43
CA SER A 118 -27.54 -27.37 -9.11
C SER A 118 -28.19 -25.99 -9.10
N LEU A 119 -28.49 -25.50 -7.92
CA LEU A 119 -28.78 -24.11 -7.70
C LEU A 119 -27.63 -23.26 -8.26
N PRO A 120 -27.91 -22.08 -8.81
CA PRO A 120 -26.86 -21.17 -9.23
C PRO A 120 -25.90 -20.94 -8.05
N PRO A 121 -24.59 -20.89 -8.28
CA PRO A 121 -23.63 -20.73 -7.20
C PRO A 121 -24.02 -19.53 -6.35
N ALA A 122 -24.21 -19.77 -5.05
CA ALA A 122 -24.53 -18.71 -4.13
C ALA A 122 -23.41 -17.66 -4.18
N SER A 123 -23.74 -16.42 -4.47
CA SER A 123 -22.79 -15.31 -4.37
C SER A 123 -22.44 -15.09 -2.90
N ALA A 124 -21.19 -14.80 -2.62
CA ALA A 124 -20.81 -14.39 -1.27
C ALA A 124 -21.48 -13.03 -0.95
N SER A 125 -22.20 -12.98 0.15
CA SER A 125 -22.81 -11.78 0.71
C SER A 125 -21.98 -11.25 1.88
N ARG A 126 -22.30 -10.05 2.35
CA ARG A 126 -21.68 -9.51 3.57
C ARG A 126 -21.90 -10.40 4.80
N GLU A 127 -23.01 -11.10 4.85
CA GLU A 127 -23.37 -12.00 5.93
C GLU A 127 -22.49 -13.25 5.98
N THR A 128 -21.88 -13.63 4.87
CA THR A 128 -20.92 -14.76 4.84
C THR A 128 -19.59 -14.46 5.54
N GLY A 129 -19.34 -13.19 5.89
CA GLY A 129 -18.07 -12.77 6.46
C GLY A 129 -16.88 -12.79 5.49
N LEU A 130 -17.11 -13.07 4.21
CA LEU A 130 -16.08 -13.16 3.20
C LEU A 130 -15.81 -11.83 2.51
N ILE A 131 -16.69 -10.84 2.67
CA ILE A 131 -16.50 -9.51 2.11
C ILE A 131 -15.70 -8.66 3.10
N SER A 132 -14.44 -8.43 2.76
CA SER A 132 -13.53 -7.63 3.59
C SER A 132 -13.76 -6.12 3.44
N PRO A 133 -13.43 -5.33 4.47
CA PRO A 133 -13.37 -3.88 4.34
C PRO A 133 -12.40 -3.46 3.25
N LYS A 134 -12.70 -2.34 2.59
CA LYS A 134 -11.81 -1.74 1.58
C LYS A 134 -10.56 -1.17 2.22
N PHE A 135 -9.43 -1.32 1.53
CA PHE A 135 -8.23 -0.53 1.84
C PHE A 135 -8.50 0.93 1.51
N ARG A 136 -7.98 1.81 2.32
CA ARG A 136 -8.04 3.26 2.13
C ARG A 136 -6.84 3.92 2.78
N LEU A 137 -6.60 5.17 2.44
CA LEU A 137 -5.65 5.97 3.19
C LEU A 137 -6.17 6.20 4.62
N PRO A 138 -5.29 6.24 5.62
CA PRO A 138 -5.68 6.47 7.00
C PRO A 138 -6.26 7.89 7.18
N THR A 139 -7.16 8.04 8.12
CA THR A 139 -7.55 9.35 8.62
C THR A 139 -6.41 9.95 9.45
N GLU A 140 -6.45 11.25 9.70
CA GLU A 140 -5.48 11.94 10.55
C GLU A 140 -5.34 11.27 11.92
N SER A 141 -6.45 10.98 12.58
CA SER A 141 -6.45 10.33 13.90
C SER A 141 -5.86 8.91 13.88
N GLU A 142 -6.15 8.14 12.83
CA GLU A 142 -5.57 6.81 12.66
C GLU A 142 -4.07 6.87 12.41
N TRP A 143 -3.64 7.83 11.59
CA TRP A 143 -2.24 8.06 11.30
C TRP A 143 -1.46 8.50 12.55
N GLU A 144 -1.99 9.48 13.30
CA GLU A 144 -1.39 9.93 14.56
C GLU A 144 -1.32 8.79 15.59
N TYR A 145 -2.38 8.00 15.69
CA TYR A 145 -2.41 6.85 16.59
C TYR A 145 -1.34 5.82 16.22
N ALA A 146 -1.22 5.49 14.95
CA ALA A 146 -0.21 4.56 14.45
C ALA A 146 1.21 5.11 14.63
N ALA A 147 1.43 6.38 14.31
CA ALA A 147 2.74 7.03 14.43
C ALA A 147 3.22 7.13 15.88
N LEU A 148 2.32 7.40 16.82
CA LEU A 148 2.68 7.56 18.24
C LEU A 148 2.77 6.22 18.97
N GLY A 149 2.21 5.14 18.43
CA GLY A 149 2.27 3.81 19.04
C GLY A 149 1.73 3.81 20.47
N LEU A 150 0.50 4.32 20.66
CA LEU A 150 -0.08 4.59 21.99
C LEU A 150 -0.47 3.34 22.79
N ASN A 151 -0.22 2.14 22.30
CA ASN A 151 -0.43 0.91 23.08
C ASN A 151 0.64 0.79 24.18
N GLU A 152 0.21 0.42 25.39
CA GLU A 152 1.05 0.14 26.56
C GLU A 152 1.69 1.37 27.25
N LEU A 153 1.11 2.54 27.15
CA LEU A 153 1.68 3.72 27.77
C LEU A 153 1.28 3.88 29.24
N ARG A 154 2.03 3.24 30.14
CA ARG A 154 1.96 3.55 31.58
C ARG A 154 2.42 4.98 31.88
N ASP A 155 3.41 5.47 31.12
CA ASP A 155 4.09 6.74 31.39
C ASP A 155 3.46 7.92 30.65
N PHE A 156 2.72 7.68 29.57
CA PHE A 156 2.06 8.70 28.77
C PHE A 156 0.58 8.39 28.64
N ASN A 157 -0.25 9.28 29.10
CA ASN A 157 -1.71 9.26 28.94
C ASN A 157 -2.20 10.71 28.83
N LEU A 158 -3.52 10.90 28.75
CA LEU A 158 -4.12 12.23 28.66
C LEU A 158 -3.70 13.16 29.82
N TYR A 159 -3.33 12.61 30.96
CA TYR A 159 -2.93 13.36 32.16
C TYR A 159 -1.42 13.63 32.24
N ARG A 160 -0.59 12.78 31.63
CA ARG A 160 0.88 12.89 31.70
C ARG A 160 1.51 13.51 30.46
N GLY A 161 0.68 13.92 29.49
CA GLY A 161 1.12 14.54 28.27
C GLY A 161 1.33 13.54 27.11
N ARG A 162 1.43 14.11 25.91
CA ARG A 162 1.62 13.33 24.68
C ARG A 162 3.07 12.85 24.59
N LYS A 163 3.24 11.64 24.08
CA LYS A 163 4.54 11.10 23.67
C LYS A 163 5.12 11.97 22.56
N LYS A 164 6.39 12.35 22.67
CA LYS A 164 7.03 13.25 21.70
C LYS A 164 7.44 12.54 20.43
N TYR A 165 7.87 11.28 20.55
CA TYR A 165 8.35 10.44 19.44
C TYR A 165 7.70 9.06 19.47
N PRO A 166 7.72 8.32 18.33
CA PRO A 166 7.22 6.94 18.29
C PRO A 166 7.95 5.98 19.23
N TRP A 167 9.24 6.23 19.48
CA TRP A 167 10.09 5.43 20.37
C TRP A 167 10.06 5.92 21.82
N GLN A 168 10.73 5.19 22.68
CA GLN A 168 10.92 5.55 24.08
C GLN A 168 12.02 6.61 24.21
N GLY A 169 11.78 7.64 25.04
CA GLY A 169 12.73 8.69 25.31
C GLY A 169 12.37 10.05 24.71
N GLN A 170 13.24 11.03 24.99
CA GLN A 170 13.03 12.43 24.63
C GLN A 170 13.96 12.93 23.51
N TYR A 171 14.81 12.05 23.01
CA TYR A 171 15.86 12.40 22.07
C TYR A 171 15.65 11.71 20.71
N THR A 172 16.14 12.31 19.64
CA THR A 172 16.13 11.76 18.29
C THR A 172 17.25 10.74 18.06
N ARG A 173 18.26 10.73 18.95
CA ARG A 173 19.41 9.83 18.88
C ARG A 173 19.36 8.75 19.94
N THR A 174 19.86 7.57 19.58
CA THR A 174 19.93 6.47 20.53
C THR A 174 21.04 6.67 21.57
N GLY A 175 20.74 6.33 22.82
CA GLY A 175 21.70 6.23 23.89
C GLY A 175 22.28 4.83 24.08
N GLN A 176 21.95 3.86 23.24
CA GLN A 176 22.44 2.52 23.32
C GLN A 176 23.94 2.46 22.99
N ARG A 177 24.74 1.85 23.87
CA ARG A 177 26.22 1.84 23.75
C ARG A 177 26.75 1.34 22.41
N LYS A 178 26.04 0.40 21.77
CA LYS A 178 26.44 -0.20 20.49
C LYS A 178 26.27 0.79 19.32
N ASN A 179 25.22 1.60 19.37
CA ASN A 179 24.80 2.50 18.29
C ASN A 179 24.68 3.93 18.82
N LEU A 180 25.59 4.33 19.69
CA LEU A 180 25.53 5.62 20.37
C LEU A 180 25.63 6.77 19.38
N GLY A 181 24.58 7.58 19.34
CA GLY A 181 24.52 8.76 18.48
C GLY A 181 23.77 8.55 17.17
N ASP A 182 23.44 7.30 16.78
CA ASP A 182 22.65 7.03 15.59
C ASP A 182 21.26 7.66 15.72
N GLN A 183 20.71 8.16 14.61
CA GLN A 183 19.35 8.67 14.56
C GLN A 183 18.33 7.53 14.65
N LEU A 184 17.21 7.81 15.32
CA LEU A 184 16.13 6.84 15.51
C LEU A 184 15.02 6.95 14.44
N ALA A 185 15.15 7.91 13.53
CA ALA A 185 14.25 8.08 12.39
C ALA A 185 14.99 8.72 11.22
N ASN A 186 14.50 8.43 10.02
CA ASN A 186 14.97 9.06 8.80
C ASN A 186 14.22 10.39 8.61
N PHE A 187 14.91 11.52 8.76
CA PHE A 187 14.37 12.86 8.55
C PHE A 187 15.47 13.85 8.13
N LYS A 188 15.06 14.93 7.51
CA LYS A 188 15.99 16.02 7.17
C LYS A 188 16.50 16.68 8.45
N ASN A 189 17.76 16.46 8.78
CA ASN A 189 18.38 16.91 10.03
C ASN A 189 18.77 18.40 9.98
N SER A 190 19.29 18.87 8.83
CA SER A 190 19.63 20.28 8.60
C SER A 190 19.81 20.57 7.11
N ASP A 191 20.16 21.80 6.77
CA ASP A 191 20.54 22.16 5.39
C ASP A 191 21.99 21.80 5.03
N GLY A 192 22.74 21.20 5.95
CA GLY A 192 24.11 20.73 5.76
C GLY A 192 24.31 19.31 6.26
N ASP A 193 25.52 18.80 6.06
CA ASP A 193 25.92 17.42 6.38
C ASP A 193 26.18 17.19 7.88
N TYR A 194 25.30 17.66 8.72
CA TYR A 194 25.47 17.56 10.17
C TYR A 194 24.79 16.31 10.72
N GLY A 195 25.35 15.17 10.40
CA GLY A 195 24.96 13.92 11.02
C GLY A 195 25.72 13.59 12.32
N GLY A 196 26.53 14.51 12.85
CA GLY A 196 27.37 14.25 14.01
C GLY A 196 28.56 13.31 13.64
N ILE A 197 28.94 12.43 14.56
CA ILE A 197 30.05 11.47 14.33
C ILE A 197 29.70 10.44 13.27
N ALA A 198 28.43 10.11 13.11
CA ALA A 198 27.94 9.07 12.20
C ALA A 198 27.78 9.53 10.74
N GLY A 199 27.76 10.85 10.49
CA GLY A 199 27.63 11.40 9.14
C GLY A 199 26.22 11.47 8.58
N TRP A 200 26.05 11.45 7.28
CA TRP A 200 24.76 11.61 6.58
C TRP A 200 23.79 10.47 6.79
N SER A 201 24.30 9.28 6.91
CA SER A 201 23.53 8.04 7.00
C SER A 201 23.50 7.47 8.41
N ASP A 202 23.53 8.36 9.41
CA ASP A 202 23.50 7.95 10.82
C ASP A 202 22.14 7.31 11.24
N ASP A 203 21.14 7.39 10.40
CA ASP A 203 19.87 6.64 10.48
C ASP A 203 19.85 5.38 9.60
N GLY A 204 20.95 5.08 8.89
CA GLY A 204 21.08 3.94 7.98
C GLY A 204 20.64 4.21 6.55
N ALA A 205 20.35 5.47 6.19
CA ALA A 205 19.91 5.85 4.86
C ALA A 205 20.43 7.22 4.45
N ASP A 206 20.63 7.40 3.15
CA ASP A 206 21.02 8.71 2.58
C ASP A 206 19.78 9.61 2.37
N ILE A 207 18.76 9.14 1.65
CA ILE A 207 17.55 9.92 1.36
C ILE A 207 16.30 9.18 1.84
N THR A 208 16.10 7.95 1.37
CA THR A 208 14.97 7.10 1.77
C THR A 208 15.49 5.84 2.45
N ASN A 209 14.69 5.25 3.34
CA ASN A 209 15.03 4.02 4.04
C ASN A 209 14.04 2.92 3.68
N GLN A 210 14.45 1.67 3.90
CA GLN A 210 13.58 0.51 3.72
C GLN A 210 12.37 0.59 4.64
N VAL A 211 11.21 0.19 4.13
CA VAL A 211 9.99 0.02 4.91
C VAL A 211 10.06 -1.33 5.61
N ARG A 212 10.12 -1.31 6.93
CA ARG A 212 10.18 -2.50 7.79
C ARG A 212 8.94 -2.65 8.62
#